data_ba8d28bc0b09b4fb55abf636072f0b13
#
_entry.id   ba8d28bc0b09b4fb55abf636072f0b13
#
_cell.length_a   1.000
_cell.length_b   1.000
_cell.length_c   1.000
_cell.angle_alpha   90.00
_cell.angle_beta   90.00
_cell.angle_gamma   90.00
#
_symmetry.space_group_name_H-M   'P 1'
#
loop_
_entity.id
_entity.type
_entity.pdbx_description
1 polymer ?
#
loop_
_entity_poly.entity_id
_entity_poly.type
_entity_poly.pdbx_seq_one_letter_code
_entity_poly.pdbx_strand_id
1 'polypeptide(L)'
;MKKISRRDFLKVTGLMGAAAALTACGGSASSTAASTASSAAGSAAASAAALGADTQAIVDRGVLKVGVKNAVKGFSFQDTLTGEYKGLEDSLAEMIAEHLGVDVEFTTVTAATRGELLDSGDIDAVLATFTITEERKKTWDFSTPYYTDYVSVLVEDSTGIKGLADLKDKVVGVSSGSTSARALVKAMIDEGVLDGANFDADTFNADTWKDGISFRQYDDYPAISTALSAGEVQGFCVDKSILAIYKTEGRSYID
;
A
#
# COMPACT_ATOMS: atom_id res chain seq x y z
N MET A 1 2.53 29.94 -14.47
CA MET A 1 3.98 29.73 -14.59
C MET A 1 4.18 28.24 -14.92
N LYS A 2 4.81 27.89 -16.05
CA LYS A 2 5.09 26.50 -16.40
C LYS A 2 6.09 25.94 -15.39
N LYS A 3 5.73 24.89 -14.63
CA LYS A 3 6.68 24.15 -13.78
C LYS A 3 7.70 23.48 -14.69
N ILE A 4 8.98 23.77 -14.50
CA ILE A 4 10.08 23.12 -15.22
C ILE A 4 10.25 21.74 -14.58
N SER A 5 10.12 20.69 -15.39
CA SER A 5 10.35 19.30 -14.95
C SER A 5 11.80 19.15 -14.47
N ARG A 6 12.03 18.39 -13.40
CA ARG A 6 13.37 18.07 -12.89
C ARG A 6 14.28 17.44 -13.96
N ARG A 7 13.71 16.76 -14.94
CA ARG A 7 14.43 16.23 -16.12
C ARG A 7 15.01 17.30 -17.01
N ASP A 8 14.35 18.46 -17.14
CA ASP A 8 14.83 19.57 -17.96
C ASP A 8 15.96 20.31 -17.26
N PHE A 9 15.99 20.34 -15.93
CA PHE A 9 17.07 20.91 -15.14
C PHE A 9 18.37 20.11 -15.29
N LEU A 10 18.32 18.79 -15.30
CA LEU A 10 19.50 17.91 -15.47
C LEU A 10 20.09 17.96 -16.89
N LYS A 11 19.28 18.24 -17.92
CA LYS A 11 19.77 18.41 -19.30
C LYS A 11 20.53 19.70 -19.53
N VAL A 12 20.25 20.75 -18.76
CA VAL A 12 20.90 22.06 -18.89
C VAL A 12 22.27 22.10 -18.19
N THR A 13 22.48 21.30 -17.15
CA THR A 13 23.76 21.27 -16.40
C THR A 13 24.84 20.38 -17.03
N GLY A 14 24.50 19.56 -18.02
CA GLY A 14 25.41 18.61 -18.67
C GLY A 14 26.25 19.17 -19.85
N LEU A 15 26.10 20.45 -20.22
CA LEU A 15 26.70 20.98 -21.45
C LEU A 15 27.87 21.95 -21.22
N MET A 16 28.45 22.04 -20.04
CA MET A 16 29.67 22.84 -19.80
C MET A 16 30.77 21.98 -19.18
N GLY A 17 31.53 21.31 -20.04
CA GLY A 17 32.68 20.54 -19.53
C GLY A 17 33.40 19.69 -20.58
N ALA A 18 33.68 20.22 -21.77
CA ALA A 18 34.58 19.56 -22.72
C ALA A 18 35.32 20.63 -23.59
N ALA A 19 36.39 21.15 -23.08
CA ALA A 19 37.46 21.72 -23.92
C ALA A 19 38.76 21.83 -23.13
N ALA A 20 39.85 21.40 -23.79
CA ALA A 20 41.28 21.52 -23.49
C ALA A 20 41.84 20.33 -22.62
N ALA A 21 42.87 19.63 -23.06
CA ALA A 21 43.99 19.99 -23.86
C ALA A 21 44.72 18.75 -24.40
N LEU A 22 45.20 18.88 -25.59
CA LEU A 22 46.23 18.04 -26.20
C LEU A 22 47.61 18.67 -25.95
N THR A 23 48.64 17.81 -25.97
CA THR A 23 50.10 18.03 -26.11
C THR A 23 50.87 17.75 -24.82
N ALA A 24 51.98 17.05 -24.80
CA ALA A 24 53.00 16.66 -25.79
C ALA A 24 53.91 15.56 -25.22
N CYS A 25 54.59 14.90 -26.11
CA CYS A 25 55.61 13.85 -25.96
C CYS A 25 56.83 14.21 -25.08
N GLY A 26 57.46 13.16 -24.56
CA GLY A 26 58.91 12.98 -24.65
C GLY A 26 59.70 12.89 -23.36
N GLY A 27 60.47 11.81 -23.20
CA GLY A 27 61.71 11.83 -22.44
C GLY A 27 61.89 10.83 -21.30
N SER A 28 62.76 9.86 -21.56
CA SER A 28 63.26 8.83 -20.64
C SER A 28 64.09 9.36 -19.46
N ALA A 29 64.06 8.56 -18.39
CA ALA A 29 65.20 8.06 -17.58
C ALA A 29 65.14 8.25 -16.06
N SER A 30 65.24 7.11 -15.40
CA SER A 30 65.96 6.80 -14.14
C SER A 30 65.51 7.34 -12.78
N SER A 31 65.12 6.34 -11.97
CA SER A 31 65.52 6.07 -10.55
C SER A 31 65.28 7.13 -9.48
N THR A 32 64.50 6.81 -8.50
CA THR A 32 64.82 6.47 -7.10
C THR A 32 63.62 6.54 -6.20
N ALA A 33 63.53 5.59 -5.28
CA ALA A 33 62.43 5.41 -4.35
C ALA A 33 62.17 6.59 -3.42
N ALA A 34 60.90 6.88 -3.18
CA ALA A 34 60.41 7.42 -1.90
C ALA A 34 58.95 7.07 -1.74
N SER A 35 58.70 6.34 -0.64
CA SER A 35 57.41 5.95 -0.13
C SER A 35 56.57 7.20 0.21
N THR A 36 55.43 7.36 -0.42
CA THR A 36 54.36 8.21 0.11
C THR A 36 53.05 7.48 -0.10
N ALA A 37 52.38 7.24 1.02
CA ALA A 37 51.08 6.65 1.09
C ALA A 37 50.06 7.46 0.27
N SER A 38 49.63 6.92 -0.86
CA SER A 38 48.55 7.47 -1.62
C SER A 38 47.27 6.82 -1.09
N SER A 39 46.46 7.63 -0.39
CA SER A 39 45.11 7.31 -0.03
C SER A 39 44.32 7.01 -1.30
N ALA A 40 44.16 5.77 -1.64
CA ALA A 40 43.20 5.31 -2.63
C ALA A 40 41.81 5.60 -2.07
N ALA A 41 41.22 6.71 -2.44
CA ALA A 41 39.78 6.89 -2.39
C ALA A 41 39.20 5.89 -3.38
N GLY A 42 38.94 4.68 -2.88
CA GLY A 42 38.16 3.69 -3.59
C GLY A 42 36.75 4.24 -3.77
N SER A 43 36.51 4.79 -4.97
CA SER A 43 35.13 4.98 -5.43
C SER A 43 34.52 3.58 -5.48
N ALA A 44 33.80 3.23 -4.43
CA ALA A 44 32.89 2.10 -4.46
C ALA A 44 31.81 2.46 -5.50
N ALA A 45 32.07 2.11 -6.76
CA ALA A 45 30.99 1.92 -7.70
C ALA A 45 30.15 0.78 -7.12
N ALA A 46 29.07 1.14 -6.42
CA ALA A 46 28.01 0.21 -6.11
C ALA A 46 27.59 -0.36 -7.47
N SER A 47 27.90 -1.63 -7.69
CA SER A 47 27.37 -2.37 -8.83
C SER A 47 25.85 -2.29 -8.71
N ALA A 48 25.22 -1.42 -9.51
CA ALA A 48 23.77 -1.40 -9.60
C ALA A 48 23.37 -2.81 -10.03
N ALA A 49 22.71 -3.54 -9.13
CA ALA A 49 22.11 -4.81 -9.49
C ALA A 49 21.21 -4.53 -10.71
N ALA A 50 21.35 -5.38 -11.74
CA ALA A 50 20.49 -5.24 -12.93
C ALA A 50 19.03 -5.30 -12.48
N LEU A 51 18.24 -4.36 -12.93
CA LEU A 51 16.80 -4.34 -12.65
C LEU A 51 16.15 -5.59 -13.24
N GLY A 52 15.15 -6.15 -12.57
CA GLY A 52 14.31 -7.19 -13.15
C GLY A 52 13.59 -6.68 -14.41
N ALA A 53 13.15 -7.58 -15.27
CA ALA A 53 12.54 -7.24 -16.56
C ALA A 53 11.35 -6.29 -16.42
N ASP A 54 10.48 -6.53 -15.44
CA ASP A 54 9.29 -5.72 -15.20
C ASP A 54 9.67 -4.31 -14.71
N THR A 55 10.63 -4.22 -13.79
CA THR A 55 11.14 -2.92 -13.32
C THR A 55 11.81 -2.14 -14.44
N GLN A 56 12.57 -2.83 -15.33
CA GLN A 56 13.17 -2.19 -16.50
C GLN A 56 12.10 -1.65 -17.46
N ALA A 57 11.01 -2.39 -17.67
CA ALA A 57 9.91 -1.93 -18.51
C ALA A 57 9.22 -0.67 -17.95
N ILE A 58 9.11 -0.55 -16.62
CA ILE A 58 8.62 0.67 -15.94
C ILE A 58 9.56 1.84 -16.20
N VAL A 59 10.87 1.63 -16.06
CA VAL A 59 11.90 2.65 -16.30
C VAL A 59 11.90 3.10 -17.77
N ASP A 60 11.83 2.16 -18.71
CA ASP A 60 11.80 2.43 -20.14
C ASP A 60 10.55 3.22 -20.56
N ARG A 61 9.40 2.92 -19.93
CA ARG A 61 8.14 3.65 -20.13
C ARG A 61 8.18 5.04 -19.48
N GLY A 62 8.96 5.22 -18.42
CA GLY A 62 9.11 6.48 -17.68
C GLY A 62 7.97 6.80 -16.72
N VAL A 63 7.11 5.86 -16.40
CA VAL A 63 5.96 6.00 -15.50
C VAL A 63 5.77 4.73 -14.67
N LEU A 64 5.60 4.89 -13.36
CA LEU A 64 5.13 3.85 -12.44
C LEU A 64 3.63 4.02 -12.23
N LYS A 65 2.83 3.02 -12.60
CA LYS A 65 1.38 3.01 -12.39
C LYS A 65 1.06 2.30 -11.08
N VAL A 66 0.41 3.00 -10.15
CA VAL A 66 0.13 2.49 -8.81
C VAL A 66 -1.36 2.51 -8.51
N GLY A 67 -1.88 1.35 -8.11
CA GLY A 67 -3.24 1.24 -7.58
C GLY A 67 -3.28 1.70 -6.12
N VAL A 68 -4.07 2.74 -5.85
CA VAL A 68 -4.25 3.33 -4.52
C VAL A 68 -5.74 3.49 -4.19
N LYS A 69 -6.08 3.56 -2.91
CA LYS A 69 -7.44 3.91 -2.51
C LYS A 69 -7.64 5.43 -2.57
N ASN A 70 -8.90 5.87 -2.66
CA ASN A 70 -9.21 7.29 -2.75
C ASN A 70 -9.97 7.86 -1.54
N ALA A 71 -10.36 7.00 -0.58
CA ALA A 71 -11.21 7.38 0.55
C ALA A 71 -10.67 6.90 1.91
N VAL A 72 -9.36 6.65 2.04
CA VAL A 72 -8.74 6.18 3.28
C VAL A 72 -7.76 7.23 3.79
N LYS A 73 -8.30 8.22 4.52
CA LYS A 73 -7.48 9.30 5.10
C LYS A 73 -6.34 8.73 5.95
N GLY A 74 -5.14 9.27 5.72
CA GLY A 74 -3.91 8.81 6.34
C GLY A 74 -3.14 7.79 5.51
N PHE A 75 -3.81 6.91 4.75
CA PHE A 75 -3.18 5.97 3.82
C PHE A 75 -3.17 6.49 2.39
N SER A 76 -4.32 6.63 1.76
CA SER A 76 -4.50 7.26 0.46
C SER A 76 -5.89 7.89 0.38
N PHE A 77 -5.93 9.18 0.14
CA PHE A 77 -7.15 9.98 0.03
C PHE A 77 -7.03 10.95 -1.13
N GLN A 78 -8.03 10.93 -2.02
CA GLN A 78 -8.08 11.87 -3.13
C GLN A 78 -8.89 13.11 -2.75
N ASP A 79 -8.29 14.27 -2.86
CA ASP A 79 -8.99 15.54 -2.75
C ASP A 79 -9.90 15.72 -3.98
N THR A 80 -11.20 15.77 -3.75
CA THR A 80 -12.19 15.86 -4.82
C THR A 80 -12.18 17.18 -5.59
N LEU A 81 -11.57 18.24 -5.03
CA LEU A 81 -11.48 19.54 -5.67
C LEU A 81 -10.23 19.65 -6.56
N THR A 82 -9.10 19.12 -6.10
CA THR A 82 -7.82 19.20 -6.80
C THR A 82 -7.48 17.95 -7.59
N GLY A 83 -8.09 16.80 -7.25
CA GLY A 83 -7.75 15.49 -7.79
C GLY A 83 -6.46 14.91 -7.23
N GLU A 84 -5.78 15.62 -6.29
CA GLU A 84 -4.53 15.18 -5.70
C GLU A 84 -4.74 14.05 -4.70
N TYR A 85 -3.88 13.06 -4.75
CA TYR A 85 -3.79 11.99 -3.74
C TYR A 85 -2.84 12.37 -2.62
N LYS A 86 -3.19 12.05 -1.36
CA LYS A 86 -2.40 12.38 -0.17
C LYS A 86 -2.52 11.30 0.88
N GLY A 87 -1.39 10.76 1.32
CA GLY A 87 -1.30 9.80 2.40
C GLY A 87 0.03 9.06 2.42
N LEU A 88 0.12 8.10 3.34
CA LEU A 88 1.32 7.28 3.52
C LEU A 88 1.65 6.49 2.24
N GLU A 89 0.64 5.87 1.64
CA GLU A 89 0.78 4.99 0.47
C GLU A 89 1.11 5.80 -0.78
N ASP A 90 0.52 6.98 -0.92
CA ASP A 90 0.81 7.89 -2.02
C ASP A 90 2.26 8.40 -1.95
N SER A 91 2.69 8.84 -0.76
CA SER A 91 4.07 9.27 -0.54
C SER A 91 5.08 8.15 -0.75
N LEU A 92 4.75 6.92 -0.36
CA LEU A 92 5.61 5.74 -0.61
C LEU A 92 5.72 5.46 -2.11
N ALA A 93 4.62 5.54 -2.87
CA ALA A 93 4.64 5.39 -4.32
C ALA A 93 5.50 6.47 -5.01
N GLU A 94 5.39 7.73 -4.57
CA GLU A 94 6.21 8.84 -5.05
C GLU A 94 7.70 8.60 -4.78
N MET A 95 8.06 8.10 -3.59
CA MET A 95 9.45 7.75 -3.24
C MET A 95 9.98 6.60 -4.12
N ILE A 96 9.17 5.59 -4.41
CA ILE A 96 9.56 4.47 -5.30
C ILE A 96 9.78 5.00 -6.72
N ALA A 97 8.87 5.83 -7.24
CA ALA A 97 8.99 6.43 -8.56
C ALA A 97 10.23 7.34 -8.66
N GLU A 98 10.50 8.14 -7.62
CA GLU A 98 11.72 8.97 -7.55
C GLU A 98 12.98 8.10 -7.56
N HIS A 99 13.00 7.00 -6.83
CA HIS A 99 14.14 6.06 -6.81
C HIS A 99 14.39 5.42 -8.18
N LEU A 100 13.32 5.11 -8.92
CA LEU A 100 13.41 4.57 -10.28
C LEU A 100 13.68 5.65 -11.35
N GLY A 101 13.59 6.93 -10.99
CA GLY A 101 13.77 8.05 -11.92
C GLY A 101 12.62 8.21 -12.92
N VAL A 102 11.40 7.83 -12.54
CA VAL A 102 10.17 7.88 -13.35
C VAL A 102 9.10 8.76 -12.71
N ASP A 103 8.07 9.11 -13.46
CA ASP A 103 6.86 9.73 -12.91
C ASP A 103 5.95 8.67 -12.26
N VAL A 104 5.02 9.09 -11.38
CA VAL A 104 4.00 8.21 -10.81
C VAL A 104 2.62 8.55 -11.39
N GLU A 105 1.82 7.53 -11.68
CA GLU A 105 0.43 7.65 -12.06
C GLU A 105 -0.43 6.83 -11.11
N PHE A 106 -1.42 7.47 -10.47
CA PHE A 106 -2.32 6.82 -9.54
C PHE A 106 -3.61 6.37 -10.21
N THR A 107 -3.99 5.12 -9.96
CA THR A 107 -5.27 4.54 -10.35
C THR A 107 -6.07 4.21 -9.10
N THR A 108 -7.31 4.72 -9.00
CA THR A 108 -8.20 4.37 -7.89
C THR A 108 -8.57 2.90 -7.94
N VAL A 109 -8.37 2.19 -6.83
CA VAL A 109 -8.77 0.79 -6.66
C VAL A 109 -9.63 0.59 -5.40
N THR A 110 -10.42 -0.47 -5.41
CA THR A 110 -11.10 -1.01 -4.22
C THR A 110 -10.34 -2.22 -3.67
N ALA A 111 -10.77 -2.75 -2.53
CA ALA A 111 -10.19 -3.98 -2.03
C ALA A 111 -10.49 -5.19 -2.93
N ALA A 112 -11.59 -5.15 -3.69
CA ALA A 112 -11.96 -6.19 -4.65
C ALA A 112 -11.17 -6.10 -5.95
N THR A 113 -10.97 -4.88 -6.50
CA THR A 113 -10.44 -4.70 -7.87
C THR A 113 -8.92 -4.60 -7.94
N ARG A 114 -8.23 -4.29 -6.83
CA ARG A 114 -6.77 -4.04 -6.83
C ARG A 114 -5.92 -5.21 -7.34
N GLY A 115 -6.34 -6.47 -7.07
CA GLY A 115 -5.65 -7.66 -7.57
C GLY A 115 -5.86 -7.86 -9.07
N GLU A 116 -7.10 -7.72 -9.54
CA GLU A 116 -7.45 -7.89 -10.96
C GLU A 116 -6.73 -6.87 -11.85
N LEU A 117 -6.62 -5.61 -11.41
CA LEU A 117 -5.91 -4.58 -12.15
C LEU A 117 -4.40 -4.79 -12.19
N LEU A 118 -3.83 -5.44 -11.15
CA LEU A 118 -2.44 -5.88 -11.16
C LEU A 118 -2.24 -7.03 -12.14
N ASP A 119 -3.13 -8.02 -12.11
CA ASP A 119 -3.07 -9.21 -13.00
C ASP A 119 -3.24 -8.82 -14.48
N SER A 120 -4.07 -7.82 -14.78
CA SER A 120 -4.25 -7.32 -16.15
C SER A 120 -3.08 -6.47 -16.65
N GLY A 121 -2.20 -5.99 -15.77
CA GLY A 121 -1.12 -5.06 -16.11
C GLY A 121 -1.58 -3.60 -16.30
N ASP A 122 -2.80 -3.26 -15.89
CA ASP A 122 -3.28 -1.88 -15.90
C ASP A 122 -2.54 -1.02 -14.88
N ILE A 123 -2.07 -1.66 -13.80
CA ILE A 123 -1.17 -1.08 -12.78
C ILE A 123 0.05 -1.98 -12.58
N ASP A 124 1.17 -1.38 -12.17
CA ASP A 124 2.44 -2.09 -11.91
C ASP A 124 2.58 -2.52 -10.46
N ALA A 125 1.93 -1.78 -9.55
CA ALA A 125 1.99 -2.02 -8.11
C ALA A 125 0.68 -1.64 -7.42
N VAL A 126 0.44 -2.26 -6.27
CA VAL A 126 -0.69 -1.95 -5.38
C VAL A 126 -0.17 -1.44 -4.05
N LEU A 127 -0.48 -0.18 -3.72
CA LEU A 127 -0.31 0.42 -2.41
C LEU A 127 -1.69 0.85 -1.90
N ALA A 128 -2.48 -0.10 -1.41
CA ALA A 128 -3.91 0.08 -1.16
C ALA A 128 -4.38 -0.75 0.05
N THR A 129 -3.69 -0.62 1.19
CA THR A 129 -3.96 -1.37 2.42
C THR A 129 -4.10 -2.88 2.15
N PHE A 130 -3.16 -3.44 1.37
CA PHE A 130 -3.23 -4.82 0.90
C PHE A 130 -2.54 -5.76 1.88
N THR A 131 -3.30 -6.37 2.77
CA THR A 131 -2.82 -7.32 3.78
C THR A 131 -2.06 -8.48 3.14
N ILE A 132 -0.86 -8.74 3.62
CA ILE A 132 -0.05 -9.89 3.23
C ILE A 132 -0.67 -11.14 3.86
N THR A 133 -1.04 -12.12 3.03
CA THR A 133 -1.53 -13.45 3.49
C THR A 133 -0.84 -14.54 2.71
N GLU A 134 -0.74 -15.74 3.28
CA GLU A 134 -0.12 -16.90 2.59
C GLU A 134 -0.89 -17.29 1.32
N GLU A 135 -2.21 -17.06 1.31
CA GLU A 135 -3.04 -17.26 0.12
C GLU A 135 -2.65 -16.29 -1.00
N ARG A 136 -2.58 -14.99 -0.67
CA ARG A 136 -2.24 -13.95 -1.65
C ARG A 136 -0.82 -14.07 -2.17
N LYS A 137 0.14 -14.55 -1.37
CA LYS A 137 1.51 -14.84 -1.79
C LYS A 137 1.61 -15.95 -2.85
N LYS A 138 0.57 -16.76 -3.04
CA LYS A 138 0.54 -17.76 -4.12
C LYS A 138 0.34 -17.11 -5.49
N THR A 139 -0.19 -15.89 -5.52
CA THR A 139 -0.54 -15.17 -6.76
C THR A 139 0.34 -13.94 -6.98
N TRP A 140 0.66 -13.20 -5.91
CA TRP A 140 1.37 -11.92 -6.01
C TRP A 140 2.60 -11.87 -5.10
N ASP A 141 3.63 -11.16 -5.54
CA ASP A 141 4.77 -10.81 -4.73
C ASP A 141 4.45 -9.62 -3.82
N PHE A 142 5.01 -9.64 -2.63
CA PHE A 142 4.83 -8.59 -1.63
C PHE A 142 6.18 -8.03 -1.19
N SER A 143 6.22 -6.74 -0.91
CA SER A 143 7.31 -6.10 -0.19
C SER A 143 7.38 -6.56 1.27
N THR A 144 8.39 -6.10 2.01
CA THR A 144 8.32 -6.10 3.47
C THR A 144 7.12 -5.26 3.93
N PRO A 145 6.48 -5.60 5.07
CA PRO A 145 5.38 -4.79 5.59
C PRO A 145 5.82 -3.35 5.87
N TYR A 146 5.12 -2.38 5.30
CA TYR A 146 5.35 -0.96 5.57
C TYR A 146 4.45 -0.41 6.67
N TYR A 147 3.41 -1.16 7.06
CA TYR A 147 2.50 -0.84 8.16
C TYR A 147 1.98 -2.13 8.80
N THR A 148 1.73 -2.10 10.11
CA THR A 148 1.12 -3.20 10.87
C THR A 148 -0.08 -2.68 11.62
N ASP A 149 -1.22 -3.35 11.47
CA ASP A 149 -2.48 -3.00 12.12
C ASP A 149 -3.20 -4.28 12.57
N TYR A 150 -4.31 -4.11 13.24
CA TYR A 150 -5.19 -5.21 13.63
C TYR A 150 -6.65 -4.86 13.31
N VAL A 151 -7.43 -5.90 13.04
CA VAL A 151 -8.86 -5.76 12.74
C VAL A 151 -9.61 -5.46 14.03
N SER A 152 -10.55 -4.49 13.94
CA SER A 152 -11.44 -4.10 15.01
C SER A 152 -12.85 -3.90 14.45
N VAL A 153 -13.85 -3.76 15.30
CA VAL A 153 -15.24 -3.48 14.89
C VAL A 153 -15.68 -2.16 15.52
N LEU A 154 -16.19 -1.24 14.71
CA LEU A 154 -16.82 -0.02 15.17
C LEU A 154 -18.33 -0.25 15.28
N VAL A 155 -18.92 0.12 16.41
CA VAL A 155 -20.36 -0.04 16.69
C VAL A 155 -20.94 1.29 17.16
N GLU A 156 -22.26 1.47 16.96
CA GLU A 156 -22.99 2.58 17.59
C GLU A 156 -23.25 2.24 19.08
N ASP A 157 -22.95 3.16 19.98
CA ASP A 157 -23.12 2.98 21.44
C ASP A 157 -24.59 2.67 21.81
N SER A 158 -25.52 3.19 21.03
CA SER A 158 -26.96 2.94 21.18
C SER A 158 -27.36 1.48 21.03
N THR A 159 -26.52 0.65 20.39
CA THR A 159 -26.78 -0.78 20.21
C THR A 159 -26.53 -1.60 21.49
N GLY A 160 -25.78 -1.05 22.43
CA GLY A 160 -25.37 -1.74 23.66
C GLY A 160 -24.33 -2.85 23.46
N ILE A 161 -23.78 -3.02 22.24
CA ILE A 161 -22.71 -3.99 21.94
C ILE A 161 -21.42 -3.53 22.62
N LYS A 162 -20.81 -4.43 23.40
CA LYS A 162 -19.60 -4.12 24.20
C LYS A 162 -18.46 -5.10 24.00
N GLY A 163 -18.70 -6.22 23.31
CA GLY A 163 -17.70 -7.25 23.08
C GLY A 163 -18.07 -8.15 21.93
N LEU A 164 -17.17 -9.07 21.58
CA LEU A 164 -17.36 -10.03 20.47
C LEU A 164 -18.60 -10.90 20.67
N ALA A 165 -18.92 -11.27 21.92
CA ALA A 165 -20.10 -12.08 22.22
C ALA A 165 -21.42 -11.40 21.82
N ASP A 166 -21.48 -10.06 21.91
CA ASP A 166 -22.69 -9.31 21.57
C ASP A 166 -22.88 -9.18 20.04
N LEU A 167 -21.83 -9.48 19.26
CA LEU A 167 -21.90 -9.53 17.78
C LEU A 167 -22.53 -10.82 17.26
N LYS A 168 -22.80 -11.81 18.15
CA LYS A 168 -23.47 -13.03 17.74
C LYS A 168 -24.85 -12.70 17.16
N ASP A 169 -25.18 -13.37 16.05
CA ASP A 169 -26.42 -13.19 15.27
C ASP A 169 -26.64 -11.76 14.72
N LYS A 170 -25.59 -10.95 14.66
CA LYS A 170 -25.62 -9.61 14.06
C LYS A 170 -25.17 -9.64 12.60
N VAL A 171 -25.48 -8.56 11.91
CA VAL A 171 -24.97 -8.27 10.56
C VAL A 171 -23.84 -7.26 10.67
N VAL A 172 -22.67 -7.58 10.14
CA VAL A 172 -21.50 -6.71 10.17
C VAL A 172 -21.11 -6.28 8.75
N GLY A 173 -20.91 -4.98 8.57
CA GLY A 173 -20.44 -4.40 7.32
C GLY A 173 -18.93 -4.60 7.15
N VAL A 174 -18.53 -5.05 5.98
CA VAL A 174 -17.12 -5.26 5.57
C VAL A 174 -16.92 -4.79 4.14
N SER A 175 -15.67 -4.50 3.77
CA SER A 175 -15.36 -4.21 2.37
C SER A 175 -15.20 -5.50 1.57
N SER A 176 -15.80 -5.56 0.38
CA SER A 176 -15.63 -6.65 -0.58
C SER A 176 -14.16 -6.91 -0.86
N GLY A 177 -13.72 -8.17 -0.91
CA GLY A 177 -12.33 -8.55 -1.17
C GLY A 177 -11.34 -8.23 -0.03
N SER A 178 -11.85 -7.81 1.16
CA SER A 178 -11.03 -7.63 2.37
C SER A 178 -10.87 -8.95 3.14
N THR A 179 -9.95 -8.93 4.12
CA THR A 179 -9.75 -10.05 5.05
C THR A 179 -10.57 -9.90 6.34
N SER A 180 -11.30 -8.79 6.50
CA SER A 180 -11.90 -8.38 7.77
C SER A 180 -12.94 -9.38 8.30
N ALA A 181 -13.83 -9.86 7.43
CA ALA A 181 -14.86 -10.84 7.84
C ALA A 181 -14.24 -12.12 8.36
N ARG A 182 -13.24 -12.67 7.64
CA ARG A 182 -12.53 -13.88 8.05
C ARG A 182 -11.78 -13.69 9.36
N ALA A 183 -11.14 -12.53 9.52
CA ALA A 183 -10.41 -12.20 10.75
C ALA A 183 -11.37 -12.10 11.96
N LEU A 184 -12.53 -11.47 11.78
CA LEU A 184 -13.54 -11.36 12.84
C LEU A 184 -14.09 -12.72 13.24
N VAL A 185 -14.47 -13.57 12.27
CA VAL A 185 -14.95 -14.93 12.56
C VAL A 185 -13.89 -15.72 13.33
N LYS A 186 -12.63 -15.65 12.87
CA LYS A 186 -11.53 -16.31 13.57
C LYS A 186 -11.38 -15.81 15.02
N ALA A 187 -11.41 -14.49 15.25
CA ALA A 187 -11.34 -13.93 16.60
C ALA A 187 -12.49 -14.40 17.48
N MET A 188 -13.72 -14.43 16.94
CA MET A 188 -14.88 -14.94 17.68
C MET A 188 -14.78 -16.44 18.02
N ILE A 189 -14.13 -17.24 17.17
CA ILE A 189 -13.85 -18.66 17.44
C ILE A 189 -12.77 -18.78 18.51
N ASP A 190 -11.67 -18.04 18.39
CA ASP A 190 -10.56 -18.05 19.34
C ASP A 190 -11.02 -17.66 20.77
N GLU A 191 -11.99 -16.74 20.88
CA GLU A 191 -12.63 -16.33 22.14
C GLU A 191 -13.77 -17.27 22.60
N GLY A 192 -14.06 -18.34 21.85
CA GLY A 192 -15.09 -19.30 22.17
C GLY A 192 -16.54 -18.79 22.01
N VAL A 193 -16.73 -17.69 21.27
CA VAL A 193 -18.07 -17.14 20.97
C VAL A 193 -18.76 -17.96 19.88
N LEU A 194 -17.99 -18.46 18.89
CA LEU A 194 -18.45 -19.33 17.81
C LEU A 194 -17.78 -20.70 17.92
N ASP A 195 -18.48 -21.74 17.46
CA ASP A 195 -17.98 -23.12 17.49
C ASP A 195 -16.79 -23.37 16.56
N GLY A 196 -16.74 -22.72 15.43
CA GLY A 196 -15.66 -22.91 14.45
C GLY A 196 -15.70 -24.21 13.65
N ALA A 197 -16.64 -25.13 13.89
CA ALA A 197 -16.72 -26.46 13.23
C ALA A 197 -16.79 -26.32 11.68
N ASN A 198 -17.41 -25.27 11.18
CA ASN A 198 -17.57 -24.99 9.74
C ASN A 198 -16.59 -23.94 9.22
N PHE A 199 -15.65 -23.48 10.04
CA PHE A 199 -14.70 -22.47 9.62
C PHE A 199 -13.46 -23.08 8.97
N ASP A 200 -13.24 -22.74 7.71
CA ASP A 200 -12.01 -23.01 6.97
C ASP A 200 -11.51 -21.69 6.36
N ALA A 201 -10.31 -21.28 6.74
CA ALA A 201 -9.75 -20.01 6.33
C ALA A 201 -9.49 -19.91 4.82
N ASP A 202 -9.22 -21.04 4.15
CA ASP A 202 -8.89 -21.07 2.71
C ASP A 202 -10.17 -21.01 1.84
N THR A 203 -11.28 -21.52 2.35
CA THR A 203 -12.58 -21.56 1.64
C THR A 203 -13.60 -20.57 2.20
N PHE A 204 -13.23 -19.76 3.19
CA PHE A 204 -14.13 -18.79 3.81
C PHE A 204 -14.69 -17.79 2.80
N ASN A 205 -16.02 -17.66 2.81
CA ASN A 205 -16.72 -16.67 1.98
C ASN A 205 -17.71 -15.87 2.83
N ALA A 206 -17.50 -14.56 2.89
CA ALA A 206 -18.31 -13.64 3.70
C ALA A 206 -19.80 -13.58 3.26
N ASP A 207 -20.11 -13.79 1.98
CA ASP A 207 -21.50 -13.75 1.48
C ASP A 207 -22.33 -14.95 1.96
N THR A 208 -21.67 -16.09 2.03
CA THR A 208 -22.34 -17.35 2.36
C THR A 208 -22.25 -17.72 3.84
N TRP A 209 -21.33 -17.07 4.60
CA TRP A 209 -21.18 -17.33 6.02
C TRP A 209 -22.40 -16.87 6.82
N LYS A 210 -22.97 -17.78 7.63
CA LYS A 210 -24.16 -17.51 8.46
C LYS A 210 -24.07 -18.10 9.88
N ASP A 211 -22.96 -18.76 10.21
CA ASP A 211 -22.83 -19.42 11.52
C ASP A 211 -22.56 -18.38 12.61
N GLY A 212 -23.62 -18.00 13.31
CA GLY A 212 -23.62 -17.11 14.46
C GLY A 212 -23.24 -15.65 14.19
N ILE A 213 -22.96 -15.28 12.94
CA ILE A 213 -22.74 -13.91 12.47
C ILE A 213 -22.94 -13.89 10.95
N SER A 214 -23.31 -12.74 10.40
CA SER A 214 -23.41 -12.58 8.95
C SER A 214 -22.79 -11.26 8.50
N PHE A 215 -22.47 -11.19 7.22
CA PHE A 215 -21.78 -10.02 6.66
C PHE A 215 -22.60 -9.40 5.53
N ARG A 216 -22.48 -8.07 5.42
CA ARG A 216 -22.88 -7.32 4.25
C ARG A 216 -21.64 -6.65 3.67
N GLN A 217 -21.38 -6.90 2.40
CA GLN A 217 -20.22 -6.39 1.71
C GLN A 217 -20.53 -5.06 1.01
N TYR A 218 -19.54 -4.16 1.00
CA TYR A 218 -19.60 -2.84 0.38
C TYR A 218 -18.30 -2.58 -0.39
N ASP A 219 -18.36 -1.71 -1.40
CA ASP A 219 -17.20 -1.40 -2.22
C ASP A 219 -16.21 -0.48 -1.50
N ASP A 220 -16.72 0.42 -0.64
CA ASP A 220 -15.90 1.39 0.08
C ASP A 220 -16.31 1.54 1.56
N TYR A 221 -15.43 2.16 2.33
CA TYR A 221 -15.63 2.36 3.77
C TYR A 221 -16.67 3.44 4.12
N PRO A 222 -16.80 4.56 3.38
CA PRO A 222 -17.88 5.52 3.58
C PRO A 222 -19.28 4.89 3.53
N ALA A 223 -19.50 3.97 2.58
CA ALA A 223 -20.78 3.26 2.47
C ALA A 223 -21.05 2.40 3.70
N ILE A 224 -20.04 1.71 4.25
CA ILE A 224 -20.19 0.92 5.49
C ILE A 224 -20.54 1.84 6.67
N SER A 225 -19.85 2.97 6.80
CA SER A 225 -20.12 3.94 7.87
C SER A 225 -21.54 4.49 7.80
N THR A 226 -22.05 4.75 6.58
CA THR A 226 -23.45 5.19 6.36
C THR A 226 -24.44 4.08 6.76
N ALA A 227 -24.19 2.84 6.34
CA ALA A 227 -25.02 1.69 6.71
C ALA A 227 -25.02 1.43 8.23
N LEU A 228 -23.90 1.65 8.92
CA LEU A 228 -23.82 1.58 10.37
C LEU A 228 -24.71 2.66 11.03
N SER A 229 -24.64 3.91 10.59
CA SER A 229 -25.49 4.98 11.11
C SER A 229 -26.97 4.75 10.82
N ALA A 230 -27.29 4.11 9.70
CA ALA A 230 -28.67 3.78 9.33
C ALA A 230 -29.20 2.53 10.08
N GLY A 231 -28.36 1.83 10.85
CA GLY A 231 -28.72 0.58 11.53
C GLY A 231 -28.90 -0.63 10.60
N GLU A 232 -28.48 -0.51 9.34
CA GLU A 232 -28.51 -1.61 8.37
C GLU A 232 -27.50 -2.70 8.71
N VAL A 233 -26.39 -2.33 9.35
CA VAL A 233 -25.41 -3.21 9.97
C VAL A 233 -25.20 -2.79 11.41
N GLN A 234 -24.83 -3.72 12.29
CA GLN A 234 -24.60 -3.46 13.71
C GLN A 234 -23.13 -3.29 14.06
N GLY A 235 -22.24 -3.56 13.12
CA GLY A 235 -20.81 -3.33 13.24
C GLY A 235 -20.20 -2.97 11.88
N PHE A 236 -19.11 -2.18 11.93
CA PHE A 236 -18.23 -1.91 10.79
C PHE A 236 -16.86 -2.49 11.10
N CYS A 237 -16.48 -3.55 10.39
CA CYS A 237 -15.26 -4.31 10.65
C CYS A 237 -14.19 -4.02 9.59
N VAL A 238 -13.05 -3.50 10.04
CA VAL A 238 -11.84 -3.28 9.23
C VAL A 238 -10.66 -2.99 10.17
N ASP A 239 -9.48 -2.73 9.62
CA ASP A 239 -8.29 -2.33 10.38
C ASP A 239 -8.55 -1.08 11.23
N LYS A 240 -8.08 -1.08 12.47
CA LYS A 240 -8.41 -0.06 13.46
C LYS A 240 -7.98 1.35 13.06
N SER A 241 -6.82 1.49 12.41
CA SER A 241 -6.36 2.78 11.92
C SER A 241 -7.31 3.37 10.86
N ILE A 242 -7.93 2.52 10.02
CA ILE A 242 -8.96 2.93 9.06
C ILE A 242 -10.23 3.36 9.80
N LEU A 243 -10.66 2.61 10.83
CA LEU A 243 -11.82 2.97 11.64
C LEU A 243 -11.67 4.32 12.35
N ALA A 244 -10.45 4.74 12.63
CA ALA A 244 -10.17 5.96 13.40
C ALA A 244 -10.84 7.21 12.81
N ILE A 245 -10.97 7.31 11.49
CA ILE A 245 -11.64 8.44 10.85
C ILE A 245 -13.17 8.38 10.93
N TYR A 246 -13.73 7.21 11.24
CA TYR A 246 -15.16 6.97 11.41
C TYR A 246 -15.60 6.94 12.87
N LYS A 247 -14.62 6.97 13.80
CA LYS A 247 -14.85 7.06 15.23
C LYS A 247 -15.33 8.47 15.58
N THR A 248 -16.62 8.60 15.82
CA THR A 248 -17.27 9.83 16.26
C THR A 248 -17.80 9.65 17.68
N GLU A 249 -18.30 10.71 18.30
CA GLU A 249 -19.08 10.61 19.52
C GLU A 249 -20.29 9.67 19.29
N GLY A 250 -20.58 8.80 20.21
CA GLY A 250 -21.64 7.80 20.12
C GLY A 250 -21.25 6.49 19.42
N ARG A 251 -19.95 6.30 19.10
CA ARG A 251 -19.42 5.05 18.56
C ARG A 251 -18.29 4.49 19.42
N SER A 252 -18.19 3.18 19.50
CA SER A 252 -17.13 2.48 20.25
C SER A 252 -16.47 1.39 19.44
N TYR A 253 -15.20 1.10 19.77
CA TYR A 253 -14.48 -0.05 19.22
C TYR A 253 -14.80 -1.32 20.02
N ILE A 254 -14.87 -2.43 19.31
CA ILE A 254 -14.82 -3.79 19.85
C ILE A 254 -13.52 -4.40 19.30
N ASP A 255 -12.56 -4.58 20.20
CA ASP A 255 -11.21 -5.12 19.92
C ASP A 255 -11.11 -6.57 20.34
#